data_b88b95e0dee5f44580a438b3f0781a74
#
_entry.id   b88b95e0dee5f44580a438b3f0781a74
#
_cell.length_a   1.000
_cell.length_b   1.000
_cell.length_c   1.000
_cell.angle_alpha   90.00
_cell.angle_beta   90.00
_cell.angle_gamma   90.00
#
_symmetry.space_group_name_H-M   'P 1'
#
loop_
_entity.id
_entity.type
_entity.pdbx_description
1 polymer ?
#
loop_
_entity_poly.entity_id
_entity_poly.type
_entity_poly.pdbx_seq_one_letter_code
_entity_poly.pdbx_strand_id
1 'polypeptide(L)'
;IEIVRADPPRIVRGDAIDDLPALVAEAPPDASLVIVSSAAIVYQMPEQRARFIEYVRSLGATWISNEGAGIVPEAAAALHGRQSTIIGPLLLSRNEVPMAFTGPHGDRLDWF
;
A
#
# COMPACT_ATOMS: atom_id res chain seq x y z
N ILE A 1 7.26 4.25 21.48
CA ILE A 1 8.68 3.78 21.39
C ILE A 1 8.93 2.60 22.34
N GLU A 2 8.39 2.59 23.57
CA GLU A 2 8.59 1.47 24.52
C GLU A 2 7.93 0.18 24.03
N ILE A 3 6.73 0.24 23.44
CA ILE A 3 6.03 -0.91 22.86
C ILE A 3 6.86 -1.56 21.76
N VAL A 4 7.41 -0.75 20.85
CA VAL A 4 8.25 -1.26 19.74
C VAL A 4 9.58 -1.85 20.24
N ARG A 5 10.08 -1.39 21.39
CA ARG A 5 11.28 -1.99 22.00
C ARG A 5 10.98 -3.31 22.71
N ALA A 6 9.80 -3.43 23.30
CA ALA A 6 9.36 -4.66 23.98
C ALA A 6 8.98 -5.77 22.98
N ASP A 7 8.39 -5.38 21.85
CA ASP A 7 7.97 -6.28 20.76
C ASP A 7 8.34 -5.64 19.41
N PRO A 8 9.60 -5.74 18.99
CA PRO A 8 10.06 -5.11 17.76
C PRO A 8 9.45 -5.79 16.53
N PRO A 9 9.01 -5.02 15.52
CA PRO A 9 8.55 -5.61 14.28
C PRO A 9 9.69 -6.37 13.60
N ARG A 10 9.38 -7.48 12.98
CA ARG A 10 10.33 -8.20 12.15
C ARG A 10 10.64 -7.37 10.90
N ILE A 11 11.90 -7.02 10.73
CA ILE A 11 12.39 -6.28 9.56
C ILE A 11 13.20 -7.26 8.70
N VAL A 12 12.81 -7.41 7.45
CA VAL A 12 13.52 -8.20 6.45
C VAL A 12 14.10 -7.25 5.42
N ARG A 13 15.43 -7.35 5.20
CA ARG A 13 16.08 -6.62 4.13
C ARG A 13 15.87 -7.38 2.84
N GLY A 14 15.34 -6.70 1.80
CA GLY A 14 15.07 -7.32 0.51
C GLY A 14 14.42 -6.35 -0.46
N ASP A 15 14.14 -6.86 -1.65
CA ASP A 15 13.34 -6.18 -2.65
C ASP A 15 11.85 -6.42 -2.40
N ALA A 16 11.06 -5.34 -2.43
CA ALA A 16 9.62 -5.40 -2.15
C ALA A 16 8.81 -6.23 -3.17
N ILE A 17 9.41 -6.59 -4.30
CA ILE A 17 8.75 -7.36 -5.36
C ILE A 17 9.29 -8.79 -5.39
N ASP A 18 10.61 -8.92 -5.45
CA ASP A 18 11.25 -10.22 -5.67
C ASP A 18 11.25 -11.07 -4.38
N ASP A 19 11.31 -10.45 -3.20
CA ASP A 19 11.35 -11.15 -1.90
C ASP A 19 9.98 -11.24 -1.20
N LEU A 20 8.97 -10.47 -1.63
CA LEU A 20 7.63 -10.51 -1.04
C LEU A 20 6.99 -11.90 -1.07
N PRO A 21 7.11 -12.71 -2.14
CA PRO A 21 6.54 -14.06 -2.16
C PRO A 21 7.08 -14.98 -1.06
N ALA A 22 8.38 -14.91 -0.79
CA ALA A 22 8.99 -15.70 0.28
C ALA A 22 8.50 -15.25 1.66
N LEU A 23 8.36 -13.93 1.85
CA LEU A 23 7.86 -13.37 3.11
C LEU A 23 6.38 -13.74 3.35
N VAL A 24 5.56 -13.71 2.30
CA VAL A 24 4.15 -14.10 2.36
C VAL A 24 4.00 -15.59 2.70
N ALA A 25 4.87 -16.44 2.16
CA ALA A 25 4.84 -17.89 2.43
C ALA A 25 5.15 -18.25 3.91
N GLU A 26 5.73 -17.32 4.67
CA GLU A 26 5.99 -17.50 6.11
C GLU A 26 4.78 -17.10 6.99
N ALA A 27 3.74 -16.49 6.41
CA ALA A 27 2.55 -16.09 7.17
C ALA A 27 1.83 -17.33 7.73
N PRO A 28 1.34 -17.29 8.99
CA PRO A 28 0.54 -18.38 9.52
C PRO A 28 -0.69 -18.66 8.65
N PRO A 29 -1.02 -19.93 8.37
CA PRO A 29 -2.09 -20.27 7.41
C PRO A 29 -3.49 -19.88 7.89
N ASP A 30 -3.67 -19.67 9.18
CA ASP A 30 -4.91 -19.23 9.83
C ASP A 30 -4.97 -17.71 10.07
N ALA A 31 -3.93 -16.97 9.70
CA ALA A 31 -3.90 -15.53 9.85
C ALA A 31 -4.53 -14.82 8.64
N SER A 32 -5.18 -13.68 8.90
CA SER A 32 -5.61 -12.77 7.84
C SER A 32 -4.40 -11.99 7.32
N LEU A 33 -4.05 -12.22 6.05
CA LEU A 33 -2.94 -11.51 5.42
C LEU A 33 -3.37 -10.09 5.02
N VAL A 34 -2.61 -9.11 5.47
CA VAL A 34 -2.76 -7.71 5.08
C VAL A 34 -1.45 -7.20 4.52
N ILE A 35 -1.48 -6.70 3.29
CA ILE A 35 -0.35 -6.00 2.67
C ILE A 35 -0.57 -4.50 2.82
N VAL A 36 0.45 -3.77 3.24
CA VAL A 36 0.40 -2.31 3.34
C VAL A 36 1.55 -1.72 2.53
N SER A 37 1.21 -0.83 1.60
CA SER A 37 2.19 0.02 0.91
C SER A 37 1.85 1.49 1.13
N SER A 38 2.83 2.27 1.55
CA SER A 38 2.63 3.71 1.80
C SER A 38 3.85 4.48 1.31
N ALA A 39 3.67 5.28 0.25
CA ALA A 39 4.72 6.03 -0.44
C ALA A 39 5.97 5.15 -0.72
N ALA A 40 5.77 3.90 -1.05
CA ALA A 40 6.81 2.90 -1.20
C ALA A 40 6.98 2.43 -2.65
N ILE A 41 5.89 2.02 -3.30
CA ILE A 41 5.96 1.48 -4.66
C ILE A 41 6.15 2.58 -5.72
N VAL A 42 6.00 3.85 -5.33
CA VAL A 42 6.32 5.01 -6.19
C VAL A 42 7.78 5.01 -6.65
N TYR A 43 8.70 4.45 -5.86
CA TYR A 43 10.12 4.38 -6.19
C TYR A 43 10.49 3.24 -7.14
N GLN A 44 9.55 2.36 -7.43
CA GLN A 44 9.74 1.25 -8.35
C GLN A 44 9.55 1.70 -9.80
N MET A 45 10.25 1.03 -10.74
CA MET A 45 10.00 1.22 -12.16
C MET A 45 8.56 0.78 -12.51
N PRO A 46 7.94 1.36 -13.55
CA PRO A 46 6.55 1.04 -13.90
C PRO A 46 6.26 -0.47 -14.04
N GLU A 47 7.16 -1.21 -14.67
CA GLU A 47 7.03 -2.66 -14.88
C GLU A 47 7.11 -3.44 -13.56
N GLN A 48 7.99 -3.03 -12.65
CA GLN A 48 8.12 -3.62 -11.33
C GLN A 48 6.87 -3.35 -10.49
N ARG A 49 6.35 -2.12 -10.56
CA ARG A 49 5.11 -1.73 -9.90
C ARG A 49 3.91 -2.55 -10.39
N ALA A 50 3.80 -2.75 -11.70
CA ALA A 50 2.76 -3.59 -12.28
C ALA A 50 2.84 -5.03 -11.76
N ARG A 51 4.05 -5.62 -11.70
CA ARG A 51 4.28 -6.96 -11.13
C ARG A 51 3.88 -7.04 -9.66
N PHE A 52 4.23 -6.02 -8.86
CA PHE A 52 3.81 -5.95 -7.46
C PHE A 52 2.29 -5.96 -7.31
N ILE A 53 1.60 -5.08 -8.05
CA ILE A 53 0.15 -4.96 -8.00
C ILE A 53 -0.53 -6.28 -8.41
N GLU A 54 -0.08 -6.90 -9.50
CA GLU A 54 -0.58 -8.18 -9.97
C GLU A 54 -0.38 -9.28 -8.93
N TYR A 55 0.80 -9.37 -8.34
CA TYR A 55 1.09 -10.34 -7.30
C TYR A 55 0.19 -10.15 -6.08
N VAL A 56 0.06 -8.94 -5.56
CA VAL A 56 -0.79 -8.65 -4.39
C VAL A 56 -2.26 -9.00 -4.66
N ARG A 57 -2.76 -8.71 -5.85
CA ARG A 57 -4.11 -9.15 -6.28
C ARG A 57 -4.28 -10.66 -6.26
N SER A 58 -3.26 -11.40 -6.69
CA SER A 58 -3.31 -12.86 -6.74
C SER A 58 -3.40 -13.53 -5.37
N LEU A 59 -2.99 -12.84 -4.32
CA LEU A 59 -2.98 -13.37 -2.94
C LEU A 59 -4.38 -13.46 -2.32
N GLY A 60 -5.39 -12.74 -2.82
CA GLY A 60 -6.68 -12.60 -2.16
C GLY A 60 -6.59 -11.94 -0.76
N ALA A 61 -5.45 -11.33 -0.45
CA ALA A 61 -5.21 -10.61 0.80
C ALA A 61 -5.92 -9.26 0.83
N THR A 62 -6.02 -8.66 2.00
CA THR A 62 -6.39 -7.24 2.07
C THR A 62 -5.17 -6.38 1.74
N TRP A 63 -5.28 -5.55 0.71
CA TRP A 63 -4.24 -4.59 0.38
C TRP A 63 -4.68 -3.18 0.74
N ILE A 64 -3.92 -2.52 1.60
CA ILE A 64 -4.04 -1.11 1.94
C ILE A 64 -2.91 -0.37 1.22
N SER A 65 -3.26 0.48 0.27
CA SER A 65 -2.29 1.34 -0.41
C SER A 65 -2.52 2.80 -0.05
N ASN A 66 -1.44 3.53 0.23
CA ASN A 66 -1.43 4.97 0.45
C ASN A 66 -0.32 5.58 -0.40
N GLU A 67 -0.60 5.78 -1.68
CA GLU A 67 0.38 6.13 -2.71
C GLU A 67 -0.07 7.39 -3.47
N GLY A 68 0.81 7.98 -4.25
CA GLY A 68 0.41 9.03 -5.17
C GLY A 68 -0.70 8.56 -6.11
N ALA A 69 -1.66 9.43 -6.44
CA ALA A 69 -2.90 9.05 -7.14
C ALA A 69 -2.68 8.30 -8.47
N GLY A 70 -1.56 8.50 -9.17
CA GLY A 70 -1.25 7.80 -10.41
C GLY A 70 -0.49 6.47 -10.24
N ILE A 71 -0.20 6.07 -8.99
CA ILE A 71 0.66 4.90 -8.70
C ILE A 71 -0.13 3.59 -8.77
N VAL A 72 -1.40 3.61 -8.36
CA VAL A 72 -2.33 2.49 -8.45
C VAL A 72 -3.43 2.88 -9.45
N PRO A 73 -3.31 2.45 -10.73
CA PRO A 73 -4.16 2.95 -11.82
C PRO A 73 -5.66 2.70 -11.59
N GLU A 74 -6.03 1.55 -11.07
CA GLU A 74 -7.43 1.20 -10.83
C GLU A 74 -8.05 2.04 -9.71
N ALA A 75 -7.30 2.28 -8.63
CA ALA A 75 -7.75 3.18 -7.57
C ALA A 75 -7.91 4.60 -8.10
N ALA A 76 -6.99 5.07 -8.96
CA ALA A 76 -7.09 6.38 -9.59
C ALA A 76 -8.32 6.48 -10.52
N ALA A 77 -8.59 5.46 -11.32
CA ALA A 77 -9.75 5.41 -12.21
C ALA A 77 -11.08 5.43 -11.42
N ALA A 78 -11.11 4.76 -10.27
CA ALA A 78 -12.29 4.70 -9.39
C ALA A 78 -12.59 6.01 -8.63
N LEU A 79 -11.71 7.02 -8.72
CA LEU A 79 -11.99 8.36 -8.17
C LEU A 79 -13.11 9.09 -8.89
N HIS A 80 -13.42 8.73 -10.15
CA HIS A 80 -14.47 9.38 -10.96
C HIS A 80 -14.38 10.90 -10.98
N GLY A 81 -13.15 11.44 -11.07
CA GLY A 81 -12.91 12.88 -11.12
C GLY A 81 -12.89 13.59 -9.76
N ARG A 82 -13.02 12.86 -8.65
CA ARG A 82 -12.85 13.42 -7.29
C ARG A 82 -11.45 13.97 -7.12
N GLN A 83 -11.36 15.18 -6.57
CA GLN A 83 -10.09 15.89 -6.36
C GLN A 83 -9.88 16.19 -4.89
N SER A 84 -8.61 16.32 -4.50
CA SER A 84 -8.20 16.74 -3.17
C SER A 84 -7.88 18.23 -3.11
N THR A 85 -8.13 18.83 -1.97
CA THR A 85 -7.62 20.18 -1.61
C THR A 85 -6.27 20.10 -0.89
N ILE A 86 -5.79 18.91 -0.58
CA ILE A 86 -4.49 18.68 0.03
C ILE A 86 -3.40 18.92 -1.03
N ILE A 87 -2.31 19.56 -0.65
CA ILE A 87 -1.15 19.75 -1.53
C ILE A 87 -0.32 18.48 -1.54
N GLY A 88 -0.06 17.92 -2.73
CA GLY A 88 0.68 16.67 -2.87
C GLY A 88 -0.02 15.45 -2.23
N PRO A 89 -1.32 15.24 -2.49
CA PRO A 89 -2.09 14.23 -1.80
C PRO A 89 -1.64 12.82 -2.17
N LEU A 90 -1.71 11.92 -1.20
CA LEU A 90 -1.72 10.50 -1.46
C LEU A 90 -3.16 10.01 -1.51
N LEU A 91 -3.38 8.91 -2.21
CA LEU A 91 -4.65 8.22 -2.29
C LEU A 91 -4.60 6.98 -1.40
N LEU A 92 -5.38 7.00 -0.33
CA LEU A 92 -5.62 5.83 0.49
C LEU A 92 -6.68 4.96 -0.17
N SER A 93 -6.36 3.71 -0.44
CA SER A 93 -7.31 2.74 -0.96
C SER A 93 -7.23 1.39 -0.24
N ARG A 94 -8.31 0.64 -0.27
CA ARG A 94 -8.40 -0.75 0.17
C ARG A 94 -8.80 -1.61 -1.00
N ASN A 95 -7.95 -2.56 -1.37
CA ASN A 95 -8.16 -3.41 -2.55
C ASN A 95 -8.53 -2.57 -3.78
N GLU A 96 -7.78 -1.48 -4.00
CA GLU A 96 -7.96 -0.52 -5.09
C GLU A 96 -9.26 0.30 -5.07
N VAL A 97 -10.08 0.14 -4.02
CA VAL A 97 -11.25 0.99 -3.79
C VAL A 97 -10.79 2.24 -3.03
N PRO A 98 -10.92 3.44 -3.61
CA PRO A 98 -10.54 4.70 -2.96
C PRO A 98 -11.36 4.92 -1.68
N MET A 99 -10.68 5.38 -0.62
CA MET A 99 -11.30 5.63 0.67
C MET A 99 -11.12 7.07 1.16
N ALA A 100 -9.94 7.64 0.91
CA ALA A 100 -9.61 8.97 1.38
C ALA A 100 -8.44 9.58 0.58
N PHE A 101 -8.31 10.89 0.63
CA PHE A 101 -7.03 11.54 0.38
C PHE A 101 -6.29 11.76 1.71
N THR A 102 -4.98 11.53 1.70
CA THR A 102 -4.12 11.78 2.87
C THR A 102 -3.05 12.82 2.55
N GLY A 103 -2.63 13.55 3.57
CA GLY A 103 -1.43 14.36 3.48
C GLY A 103 -0.17 13.47 3.36
N PRO A 104 0.89 13.96 2.69
CA PRO A 104 2.10 13.16 2.41
C PRO A 104 2.83 12.69 3.68
N HIS A 105 2.56 13.33 4.81
CA HIS A 105 3.17 13.02 6.11
C HIS A 105 2.14 12.52 7.15
N GLY A 106 0.93 12.16 6.73
CA GLY A 106 -0.12 11.68 7.63
C GLY A 106 -0.72 12.77 8.53
N ASP A 107 -0.51 14.01 8.19
CA ASP A 107 -0.98 15.20 8.92
C ASP A 107 -2.45 15.53 8.63
N ARG A 108 -3.01 14.98 7.57
CA ARG A 108 -4.37 15.20 7.12
C ARG A 108 -5.00 13.98 6.50
N LEU A 109 -6.30 13.83 6.70
CA LEU A 109 -7.11 12.74 6.14
C LEU A 109 -8.49 13.30 5.75
N ASP A 110 -8.81 13.22 4.45
CA ASP A 110 -10.10 13.63 3.89
C ASP A 110 -10.83 12.38 3.38
N TRP A 111 -11.77 11.82 4.16
CA TRP A 111 -12.57 10.66 3.79
C TRP A 111 -13.58 10.96 2.67
N PHE A 112 -13.95 9.92 1.92
CA PHE A 112 -14.96 9.99 0.85
C PHE A 112 -16.35 9.64 1.36
#